data_b82a374f2edebca1fa468a572727c046
#
_entry.id   b82a374f2edebca1fa468a572727c046
#
_cell.length_a   1.000
_cell.length_b   1.000
_cell.length_c   1.000
_cell.angle_alpha   90.00
_cell.angle_beta   90.00
_cell.angle_gamma   90.00
#
_symmetry.space_group_name_H-M   'P 1'
#
loop_
_entity.id
_entity.type
_entity.pdbx_description
1 polymer ?
#
loop_
_entity_poly.entity_id
_entity_poly.type
_entity_poly.pdbx_seq_one_letter_code
_entity_poly.pdbx_strand_id
1 'polypeptide(L)'
;MVANIAERRHKPNPAPADERKRINGLSSMSSGFDTQTYRILVLDDNYSMQRLVASALQKCGFQVSAASSAEEGLDNIQRFGLPHLALVDIHMPYGMNGLEFCQTVLNFSDLPIIMLTAIDEDETIIQSIDQFAEDYITKPFNPGEMVARVRRVLRRIGDYAYTLNADTVVDEHLTVSFPFQRAYIDGDEIALTPTETKLLYILMRNAGQTVTTGFILRRLWPMETAYEDRLRVYVHRLRRKIERHPEQPNYIVSQRGIGYTFTRS
;
A
#
# COMPACT_ATOMS: atom_id res chain seq x y z
N MET A 1 -60.97 -61.88 -20.15
CA MET A 1 -61.47 -60.78 -19.34
C MET A 1 -60.24 -60.09 -18.79
N VAL A 2 -59.80 -59.01 -19.47
CA VAL A 2 -58.56 -58.38 -19.19
C VAL A 2 -58.89 -56.92 -18.70
N ALA A 3 -58.54 -56.64 -17.45
CA ALA A 3 -58.78 -55.27 -16.86
C ALA A 3 -57.65 -54.34 -17.16
N ASN A 4 -58.01 -53.21 -17.66
CA ASN A 4 -57.16 -52.12 -18.10
C ASN A 4 -56.77 -51.24 -16.90
N ILE A 5 -55.46 -51.13 -16.54
CA ILE A 5 -54.97 -50.24 -15.50
C ILE A 5 -54.39 -49.00 -16.17
N ALA A 6 -55.06 -47.88 -15.98
CA ALA A 6 -54.66 -46.58 -16.50
C ALA A 6 -53.53 -45.96 -15.64
N GLU A 7 -52.39 -45.73 -16.24
CA GLU A 7 -51.26 -44.95 -15.65
C GLU A 7 -51.64 -43.48 -15.44
N ARG A 8 -51.69 -43.06 -14.18
CA ARG A 8 -51.74 -41.66 -13.83
C ARG A 8 -50.33 -41.08 -13.85
N ARG A 9 -49.99 -40.32 -14.87
CA ARG A 9 -48.77 -39.47 -14.91
C ARG A 9 -48.87 -38.34 -13.89
N HIS A 10 -47.99 -38.38 -12.91
CA HIS A 10 -47.81 -37.34 -11.92
C HIS A 10 -47.05 -36.16 -12.58
N LYS A 11 -47.68 -35.01 -12.71
CA LYS A 11 -47.00 -33.76 -13.10
C LYS A 11 -46.33 -33.17 -11.86
N PRO A 12 -45.05 -32.79 -11.93
CA PRO A 12 -44.40 -32.08 -10.82
C PRO A 12 -44.95 -30.67 -10.68
N ASN A 13 -45.28 -30.29 -9.45
CA ASN A 13 -45.76 -28.99 -9.04
C ASN A 13 -44.61 -27.95 -9.17
N PRO A 14 -44.83 -26.77 -9.75
CA PRO A 14 -43.79 -25.73 -9.82
C PRO A 14 -43.50 -25.16 -8.42
N ALA A 15 -42.23 -25.13 -8.02
CA ALA A 15 -41.74 -24.54 -6.79
C ALA A 15 -42.13 -23.03 -6.69
N PRO A 16 -42.44 -22.53 -5.50
CA PRO A 16 -42.89 -21.15 -5.30
C PRO A 16 -41.78 -20.15 -5.67
N ALA A 17 -42.18 -19.07 -6.34
CA ALA A 17 -41.33 -18.02 -6.89
C ALA A 17 -40.47 -17.23 -5.88
N ASP A 18 -40.58 -17.55 -4.59
CA ASP A 18 -39.89 -16.84 -3.50
C ASP A 18 -38.49 -17.39 -3.16
N GLU A 19 -38.17 -18.62 -3.57
CA GLU A 19 -36.83 -19.18 -3.36
C GLU A 19 -35.80 -18.66 -4.36
N ARG A 20 -36.21 -18.22 -5.55
CA ARG A 20 -35.29 -17.64 -6.55
C ARG A 20 -34.79 -16.25 -6.19
N LYS A 21 -35.48 -15.52 -5.33
CA LYS A 21 -35.04 -14.22 -4.81
C LYS A 21 -34.03 -14.33 -3.65
N ARG A 22 -34.01 -15.44 -2.93
CA ARG A 22 -33.04 -15.67 -1.84
C ARG A 22 -31.66 -16.09 -2.29
N ILE A 23 -31.55 -16.72 -3.47
CA ILE A 23 -30.25 -17.14 -4.01
C ILE A 23 -29.51 -15.99 -4.70
N ASN A 24 -30.21 -14.98 -5.26
CA ASN A 24 -29.59 -13.79 -5.84
C ASN A 24 -29.22 -12.70 -4.83
N GLY A 25 -29.61 -12.83 -3.56
CA GLY A 25 -29.27 -11.89 -2.48
C GLY A 25 -27.97 -12.23 -1.74
N LEU A 26 -27.39 -13.41 -1.94
CA LEU A 26 -26.15 -13.87 -1.29
C LEU A 26 -24.88 -13.62 -2.14
N SER A 27 -25.03 -13.03 -3.33
CA SER A 27 -23.92 -12.77 -4.26
C SER A 27 -23.31 -11.37 -4.15
N SER A 28 -23.69 -10.55 -3.14
CA SER A 28 -23.20 -9.17 -3.00
C SER A 28 -22.61 -8.83 -1.63
N MET A 29 -22.15 -9.82 -0.86
CA MET A 29 -21.37 -9.61 0.36
C MET A 29 -20.02 -10.35 0.33
N SER A 30 -19.32 -10.35 -0.80
CA SER A 30 -17.88 -10.36 -0.81
C SER A 30 -17.48 -8.89 -0.93
N SER A 31 -17.05 -8.25 0.14
CA SER A 31 -16.18 -7.08 0.08
C SER A 31 -14.91 -7.55 -0.63
N GLY A 32 -15.02 -7.70 -1.94
CA GLY A 32 -13.94 -8.17 -2.79
C GLY A 32 -12.88 -7.11 -2.76
N PHE A 33 -11.72 -7.47 -2.26
CA PHE A 33 -10.49 -6.73 -2.39
C PHE A 33 -10.32 -6.33 -3.86
N ASP A 34 -10.65 -5.06 -4.20
CA ASP A 34 -10.60 -4.54 -5.56
C ASP A 34 -9.14 -4.32 -5.97
N THR A 35 -8.60 -5.28 -6.69
CA THR A 35 -7.20 -5.23 -7.15
C THR A 35 -6.95 -4.13 -8.18
N GLN A 36 -7.96 -3.62 -8.89
CA GLN A 36 -7.79 -2.61 -9.94
C GLN A 36 -7.39 -1.23 -9.38
N THR A 37 -7.64 -0.99 -8.12
CA THR A 37 -7.24 0.26 -7.45
C THR A 37 -5.77 0.26 -7.03
N TYR A 38 -5.12 -0.91 -6.96
CA TYR A 38 -3.75 -1.03 -6.46
C TYR A 38 -2.72 -0.97 -7.59
N ARG A 39 -1.79 -0.02 -7.44
CA ARG A 39 -0.59 0.11 -8.29
C ARG A 39 0.58 -0.60 -7.65
N ILE A 40 1.27 -1.45 -8.40
CA ILE A 40 2.44 -2.20 -7.95
C ILE A 40 3.63 -1.83 -8.83
N LEU A 41 4.75 -1.48 -8.20
CA LEU A 41 6.03 -1.31 -8.88
C LEU A 41 6.78 -2.65 -8.83
N VAL A 42 7.27 -3.10 -9.99
CA VAL A 42 8.16 -4.26 -10.12
C VAL A 42 9.54 -3.76 -10.54
N LEU A 43 10.53 -3.99 -9.71
CA LEU A 43 11.92 -3.59 -9.92
C LEU A 43 12.79 -4.84 -10.02
N ASP A 44 13.29 -5.14 -11.21
CA ASP A 44 14.12 -6.31 -11.50
C ASP A 44 14.88 -6.04 -12.83
N ASP A 45 16.20 -6.19 -12.87
CA ASP A 45 17.02 -5.96 -14.06
C ASP A 45 16.85 -7.06 -15.11
N ASN A 46 16.40 -8.24 -14.70
CA ASN A 46 16.09 -9.35 -15.59
C ASN A 46 14.73 -9.16 -16.26
N TYR A 47 14.73 -8.74 -17.51
CA TYR A 47 13.51 -8.50 -18.30
C TYR A 47 12.53 -9.68 -18.32
N SER A 48 13.03 -10.92 -18.37
CA SER A 48 12.18 -12.12 -18.38
C SER A 48 11.45 -12.31 -17.04
N MET A 49 12.16 -12.09 -15.92
CA MET A 49 11.59 -12.15 -14.58
C MET A 49 10.60 -11.01 -14.37
N GLN A 50 10.97 -9.78 -14.72
CA GLN A 50 10.10 -8.61 -14.68
C GLN A 50 8.78 -8.85 -15.42
N ARG A 51 8.85 -9.38 -16.67
CA ARG A 51 7.65 -9.73 -17.45
C ARG A 51 6.81 -10.82 -16.82
N LEU A 52 7.43 -11.86 -16.24
CA LEU A 52 6.75 -12.95 -15.55
C LEU A 52 5.94 -12.41 -14.37
N VAL A 53 6.59 -11.62 -13.51
CA VAL A 53 5.99 -10.99 -12.34
C VAL A 53 4.86 -10.04 -12.74
N ALA A 54 5.12 -9.12 -13.67
CA ALA A 54 4.15 -8.16 -14.14
C ALA A 54 2.91 -8.85 -14.75
N SER A 55 3.12 -9.85 -15.62
CA SER A 55 2.01 -10.61 -16.24
C SER A 55 1.16 -11.34 -15.19
N ALA A 56 1.77 -11.94 -14.17
CA ALA A 56 1.05 -12.65 -13.11
C ALA A 56 0.17 -11.69 -12.29
N LEU A 57 0.68 -10.51 -11.96
CA LEU A 57 -0.05 -9.47 -11.22
C LEU A 57 -1.17 -8.87 -12.06
N GLN A 58 -0.91 -8.52 -13.33
CA GLN A 58 -1.91 -7.95 -14.25
C GLN A 58 -3.08 -8.90 -14.50
N LYS A 59 -2.83 -10.21 -14.65
CA LYS A 59 -3.87 -11.25 -14.74
C LYS A 59 -4.78 -11.30 -13.51
N CYS A 60 -4.29 -10.84 -12.37
CA CYS A 60 -5.05 -10.72 -11.13
C CYS A 60 -5.71 -9.35 -10.93
N GLY A 61 -5.63 -8.46 -11.93
CA GLY A 61 -6.29 -7.15 -11.94
C GLY A 61 -5.45 -5.99 -11.39
N PHE A 62 -4.21 -6.21 -10.94
CA PHE A 62 -3.36 -5.13 -10.47
C PHE A 62 -2.87 -4.24 -11.60
N GLN A 63 -2.76 -2.94 -11.35
CA GLN A 63 -2.02 -2.01 -12.19
C GLN A 63 -0.51 -2.19 -11.89
N VAL A 64 0.30 -2.40 -12.93
CA VAL A 64 1.73 -2.69 -12.75
C VAL A 64 2.56 -1.72 -13.56
N SER A 65 3.50 -1.04 -12.90
CA SER A 65 4.65 -0.39 -13.51
C SER A 65 5.88 -1.24 -13.29
N ALA A 66 6.77 -1.27 -14.28
CA ALA A 66 7.99 -2.04 -14.22
C ALA A 66 9.19 -1.10 -14.44
N ALA A 67 10.30 -1.38 -13.76
CA ALA A 67 11.55 -0.65 -13.87
C ALA A 67 12.71 -1.64 -13.87
N SER A 68 13.72 -1.39 -14.71
CA SER A 68 14.90 -2.24 -14.89
C SER A 68 16.09 -1.79 -14.06
N SER A 69 15.99 -0.66 -13.38
CA SER A 69 16.98 -0.15 -12.43
C SER A 69 16.31 0.61 -11.29
N ALA A 70 17.04 0.82 -10.21
CA ALA A 70 16.58 1.61 -9.07
C ALA A 70 16.28 3.06 -9.46
N GLU A 71 17.10 3.64 -10.31
CA GLU A 71 16.93 5.01 -10.82
C GLU A 71 15.63 5.12 -11.63
N GLU A 72 15.35 4.16 -12.51
CA GLU A 72 14.07 4.11 -13.24
C GLU A 72 12.88 3.93 -12.29
N GLY A 73 13.05 3.13 -11.23
CA GLY A 73 12.06 2.97 -10.18
C GLY A 73 11.76 4.27 -9.44
N LEU A 74 12.78 5.04 -9.10
CA LEU A 74 12.63 6.37 -8.48
C LEU A 74 11.99 7.37 -9.43
N ASP A 75 12.36 7.36 -10.72
CA ASP A 75 11.74 8.21 -11.74
C ASP A 75 10.25 7.86 -11.93
N ASN A 76 9.89 6.58 -11.91
CA ASN A 76 8.50 6.13 -11.89
C ASN A 76 7.73 6.72 -10.69
N ILE A 77 8.32 6.69 -9.49
CA ILE A 77 7.71 7.26 -8.28
C ILE A 77 7.55 8.78 -8.42
N GLN A 78 8.53 9.48 -8.98
CA GLN A 78 8.45 10.93 -9.20
C GLN A 78 7.35 11.31 -10.20
N ARG A 79 7.17 10.54 -11.25
CA ARG A 79 6.18 10.84 -12.30
C ARG A 79 4.75 10.45 -11.93
N PHE A 80 4.60 9.31 -11.28
CA PHE A 80 3.26 8.71 -11.07
C PHE A 80 2.85 8.67 -9.60
N GLY A 81 3.72 9.07 -8.68
CA GLY A 81 3.52 8.97 -7.24
C GLY A 81 3.87 7.60 -6.68
N LEU A 82 3.76 7.47 -5.36
CA LEU A 82 4.09 6.24 -4.65
C LEU A 82 3.13 5.11 -5.04
N PRO A 83 3.64 3.91 -5.40
CA PRO A 83 2.81 2.73 -5.58
C PRO A 83 2.23 2.27 -4.24
N HIS A 84 1.29 1.35 -4.29
CA HIS A 84 0.72 0.75 -3.07
C HIS A 84 1.62 -0.33 -2.49
N LEU A 85 2.49 -0.93 -3.32
CA LEU A 85 3.49 -1.92 -2.95
C LEU A 85 4.58 -1.94 -4.01
N ALA A 86 5.82 -2.22 -3.61
CA ALA A 86 6.92 -2.52 -4.51
C ALA A 86 7.40 -3.97 -4.33
N LEU A 87 7.64 -4.65 -5.46
CA LEU A 87 8.41 -5.89 -5.53
C LEU A 87 9.80 -5.52 -6.04
N VAL A 88 10.84 -5.77 -5.25
CA VAL A 88 12.19 -5.27 -5.49
C VAL A 88 13.18 -6.41 -5.50
N ASP A 89 13.89 -6.58 -6.62
CA ASP A 89 15.06 -7.46 -6.65
C ASP A 89 16.21 -6.83 -5.87
N ILE A 90 16.88 -7.63 -5.07
CA ILE A 90 18.08 -7.21 -4.33
C ILE A 90 19.25 -6.97 -5.27
N HIS A 91 19.47 -7.91 -6.19
CA HIS A 91 20.63 -7.95 -7.07
C HIS A 91 20.35 -7.23 -8.38
N MET A 92 20.70 -5.96 -8.42
CA MET A 92 20.77 -5.18 -9.64
C MET A 92 22.23 -4.76 -9.88
N PRO A 93 22.87 -5.24 -10.96
CA PRO A 93 24.33 -5.18 -11.09
C PRO A 93 24.90 -3.79 -11.42
N TYR A 94 24.05 -2.85 -11.82
CA TYR A 94 24.50 -1.53 -12.26
C TYR A 94 23.76 -0.42 -11.50
N GLY A 95 24.52 0.55 -10.97
CA GLY A 95 23.97 1.69 -10.25
C GLY A 95 23.55 1.34 -8.82
N MET A 96 22.45 1.89 -8.39
CA MET A 96 21.84 1.66 -7.07
C MET A 96 21.25 0.24 -7.00
N ASN A 97 21.58 -0.53 -5.95
CA ASN A 97 21.01 -1.85 -5.74
C ASN A 97 19.60 -1.76 -5.07
N GLY A 98 18.92 -2.92 -4.95
CA GLY A 98 17.57 -2.97 -4.40
C GLY A 98 17.44 -2.52 -2.95
N LEU A 99 18.46 -2.78 -2.12
CA LEU A 99 18.46 -2.33 -0.71
C LEU A 99 18.62 -0.81 -0.62
N GLU A 100 19.51 -0.22 -1.43
CA GLU A 100 19.70 1.23 -1.49
C GLU A 100 18.44 1.95 -2.01
N PHE A 101 17.73 1.35 -3.00
CA PHE A 101 16.42 1.82 -3.44
C PHE A 101 15.42 1.82 -2.27
N CYS A 102 15.33 0.71 -1.52
CA CYS A 102 14.44 0.59 -0.36
C CYS A 102 14.76 1.67 0.68
N GLN A 103 16.03 1.84 1.05
CA GLN A 103 16.46 2.87 2.01
C GLN A 103 16.05 4.27 1.53
N THR A 104 16.28 4.58 0.25
CA THR A 104 15.95 5.87 -0.34
C THR A 104 14.46 6.16 -0.24
N VAL A 105 13.60 5.22 -0.65
CA VAL A 105 12.14 5.41 -0.63
C VAL A 105 11.60 5.42 0.79
N LEU A 106 12.10 4.58 1.68
CA LEU A 106 11.66 4.51 3.07
C LEU A 106 12.13 5.67 3.95
N ASN A 107 13.06 6.50 3.48
CA ASN A 107 13.40 7.74 4.15
C ASN A 107 12.22 8.74 4.19
N PHE A 108 11.40 8.78 3.13
CA PHE A 108 10.29 9.73 3.01
C PHE A 108 8.90 9.07 2.93
N SER A 109 8.82 7.74 2.93
CA SER A 109 7.56 7.01 2.87
C SER A 109 7.56 5.81 3.82
N ASP A 110 6.41 5.16 3.95
CA ASP A 110 6.24 3.86 4.58
C ASP A 110 5.69 2.85 3.54
N LEU A 111 6.28 2.91 2.33
CA LEU A 111 5.91 2.05 1.21
C LEU A 111 6.11 0.58 1.58
N PRO A 112 5.08 -0.28 1.45
CA PRO A 112 5.27 -1.71 1.62
C PRO A 112 6.16 -2.28 0.53
N ILE A 113 7.18 -3.01 0.93
CA ILE A 113 8.14 -3.64 0.03
C ILE A 113 8.16 -5.13 0.27
N ILE A 114 8.12 -5.91 -0.81
CA ILE A 114 8.44 -7.34 -0.81
C ILE A 114 9.75 -7.50 -1.59
N MET A 115 10.76 -8.08 -0.93
CA MET A 115 12.04 -8.32 -1.56
C MET A 115 12.02 -9.63 -2.36
N LEU A 116 12.61 -9.61 -3.55
CA LEU A 116 12.92 -10.81 -4.32
C LEU A 116 14.41 -11.14 -4.11
N THR A 117 14.70 -12.34 -3.60
CA THR A 117 16.03 -12.71 -3.10
C THR A 117 16.48 -14.05 -3.68
N ALA A 118 17.78 -14.30 -3.80
CA ALA A 118 18.32 -15.60 -4.13
C ALA A 118 18.26 -16.55 -2.91
N ILE A 119 18.37 -17.86 -3.13
CA ILE A 119 18.36 -18.87 -2.05
C ILE A 119 19.60 -18.75 -1.15
N ASP A 120 20.73 -18.33 -1.73
CA ASP A 120 22.03 -18.32 -1.06
C ASP A 120 22.42 -16.92 -0.55
N GLU A 121 21.44 -16.11 -0.10
CA GLU A 121 21.72 -14.79 0.46
C GLU A 121 22.51 -14.86 1.76
N ASP A 122 23.45 -13.92 1.91
CA ASP A 122 24.24 -13.75 3.13
C ASP A 122 23.32 -13.37 4.32
N GLU A 123 23.62 -13.87 5.52
CA GLU A 123 22.88 -13.53 6.74
C GLU A 123 22.78 -12.02 6.99
N THR A 124 23.78 -11.25 6.59
CA THR A 124 23.79 -9.79 6.69
C THR A 124 22.72 -9.15 5.80
N ILE A 125 22.51 -9.71 4.60
CA ILE A 125 21.46 -9.25 3.67
C ILE A 125 20.10 -9.61 4.24
N ILE A 126 19.91 -10.82 4.78
CA ILE A 126 18.66 -11.25 5.40
C ILE A 126 18.30 -10.34 6.58
N GLN A 127 19.24 -9.99 7.44
CA GLN A 127 19.02 -9.04 8.52
C GLN A 127 18.64 -7.64 8.04
N SER A 128 19.21 -7.20 6.91
CA SER A 128 18.85 -5.93 6.29
C SER A 128 17.44 -5.97 5.69
N ILE A 129 17.03 -7.09 5.10
CA ILE A 129 15.68 -7.28 4.57
C ILE A 129 14.64 -7.16 5.68
N ASP A 130 14.86 -7.79 6.83
CA ASP A 130 13.94 -7.74 7.98
C ASP A 130 13.70 -6.31 8.50
N GLN A 131 14.61 -5.37 8.23
CA GLN A 131 14.47 -3.98 8.62
C GLN A 131 13.60 -3.16 7.67
N PHE A 132 13.55 -3.53 6.40
CA PHE A 132 12.95 -2.71 5.34
C PHE A 132 11.72 -3.36 4.70
N ALA A 133 11.67 -4.70 4.65
CA ALA A 133 10.65 -5.41 3.90
C ALA A 133 9.47 -5.86 4.78
N GLU A 134 8.28 -5.87 4.19
CA GLU A 134 7.08 -6.46 4.79
C GLU A 134 7.04 -7.99 4.63
N ASP A 135 7.74 -8.49 3.60
CA ASP A 135 7.90 -9.92 3.29
C ASP A 135 9.07 -10.09 2.30
N TYR A 136 9.54 -11.32 2.12
CA TYR A 136 10.50 -11.67 1.07
C TYR A 136 10.09 -12.95 0.33
N ILE A 137 10.57 -13.10 -0.88
CA ILE A 137 10.29 -14.24 -1.76
C ILE A 137 11.60 -14.71 -2.37
N THR A 138 11.97 -15.96 -2.10
CA THR A 138 13.19 -16.56 -2.66
C THR A 138 12.97 -17.02 -4.10
N LYS A 139 13.93 -16.70 -4.96
CA LYS A 139 13.99 -17.17 -6.36
C LYS A 139 14.62 -18.58 -6.42
N PRO A 140 14.09 -19.54 -7.23
CA PRO A 140 12.88 -19.42 -8.06
C PRO A 140 11.59 -19.56 -7.26
N PHE A 141 10.55 -18.82 -7.63
CA PHE A 141 9.26 -18.83 -6.95
C PHE A 141 8.09 -19.20 -7.88
N ASN A 142 7.00 -19.64 -7.28
CA ASN A 142 5.74 -19.83 -7.99
C ASN A 142 5.01 -18.48 -8.12
N PRO A 143 4.61 -18.06 -9.35
CA PRO A 143 3.89 -16.79 -9.53
C PRO A 143 2.58 -16.70 -8.73
N GLY A 144 1.88 -17.82 -8.52
CA GLY A 144 0.66 -17.86 -7.68
C GLY A 144 0.95 -17.59 -6.20
N GLU A 145 2.07 -18.13 -5.66
CA GLU A 145 2.52 -17.84 -4.30
C GLU A 145 2.87 -16.36 -4.16
N MET A 146 3.63 -15.81 -5.09
CA MET A 146 3.99 -14.39 -5.12
C MET A 146 2.73 -13.50 -5.07
N VAL A 147 1.73 -13.76 -5.92
CA VAL A 147 0.47 -13.02 -5.91
C VAL A 147 -0.26 -13.15 -4.57
N ALA A 148 -0.26 -14.34 -3.96
CA ALA A 148 -0.89 -14.54 -2.66
C ALA A 148 -0.22 -13.72 -1.55
N ARG A 149 1.12 -13.61 -1.55
CA ARG A 149 1.89 -12.77 -0.62
C ARG A 149 1.60 -11.29 -0.83
N VAL A 150 1.59 -10.81 -2.07
CA VAL A 150 1.19 -9.44 -2.42
C VAL A 150 -0.20 -9.11 -1.86
N ARG A 151 -1.19 -9.97 -2.11
CA ARG A 151 -2.55 -9.79 -1.57
C ARG A 151 -2.58 -9.78 -0.04
N ARG A 152 -1.78 -10.64 0.61
CA ARG A 152 -1.69 -10.70 2.07
C ARG A 152 -1.16 -9.38 2.64
N VAL A 153 -0.08 -8.86 2.07
CA VAL A 153 0.50 -7.58 2.49
C VAL A 153 -0.50 -6.44 2.29
N LEU A 154 -1.09 -6.31 1.10
CA LEU A 154 -2.04 -5.24 0.79
C LEU A 154 -3.29 -5.30 1.69
N ARG A 155 -3.85 -6.48 1.98
CA ARG A 155 -4.99 -6.62 2.92
C ARG A 155 -4.65 -6.22 4.35
N ARG A 156 -3.43 -6.49 4.82
CA ARG A 156 -2.98 -6.10 6.17
C ARG A 156 -2.84 -4.59 6.30
N ILE A 157 -2.49 -3.93 5.21
CA ILE A 157 -2.26 -2.49 5.19
C ILE A 157 -3.60 -1.72 5.14
N GLY A 158 -4.68 -2.36 4.68
CA GLY A 158 -6.02 -1.78 4.57
C GLY A 158 -6.20 -0.92 3.32
N ASP A 159 -7.40 -0.34 3.21
CA ASP A 159 -7.72 0.58 2.13
C ASP A 159 -6.98 1.89 2.32
N TYR A 160 -6.38 2.37 1.23
CA TYR A 160 -5.73 3.68 1.23
C TYR A 160 -6.80 4.79 1.22
N ALA A 161 -6.70 5.71 2.18
CA ALA A 161 -7.60 6.84 2.25
C ALA A 161 -7.40 7.83 1.08
N TYR A 162 -6.17 7.93 0.58
CA TYR A 162 -5.81 8.75 -0.56
C TYR A 162 -5.07 7.92 -1.60
N THR A 163 -5.33 8.19 -2.89
CA THR A 163 -4.46 7.74 -3.98
C THR A 163 -3.22 8.64 -3.98
N LEU A 164 -2.06 8.10 -3.63
CA LEU A 164 -0.82 8.86 -3.51
C LEU A 164 -0.20 9.08 -4.90
N ASN A 165 -0.78 9.99 -5.66
CA ASN A 165 -0.25 10.47 -6.94
C ASN A 165 1.04 11.27 -6.71
N ALA A 166 1.71 11.69 -7.78
CA ALA A 166 2.87 12.57 -7.68
C ALA A 166 2.54 13.81 -6.84
N ASP A 167 1.37 14.43 -7.11
CA ASP A 167 0.79 15.47 -6.28
C ASP A 167 -0.58 14.99 -5.76
N THR A 168 -0.68 14.85 -4.45
CA THR A 168 -1.89 14.41 -3.76
C THR A 168 -2.63 15.63 -3.24
N VAL A 169 -3.75 15.96 -3.87
CA VAL A 169 -4.62 17.07 -3.43
C VAL A 169 -5.43 16.59 -2.21
N VAL A 170 -5.30 17.30 -1.10
CA VAL A 170 -6.10 17.07 0.12
C VAL A 170 -7.38 17.91 0.05
N ASP A 171 -7.22 19.21 -0.20
CA ASP A 171 -8.29 20.19 -0.40
C ASP A 171 -7.79 21.42 -1.18
N GLU A 172 -8.52 22.51 -1.18
CA GLU A 172 -8.13 23.78 -1.84
C GLU A 172 -6.88 24.44 -1.23
N HIS A 173 -6.56 24.13 0.03
CA HIS A 173 -5.44 24.72 0.77
C HIS A 173 -4.18 23.87 0.69
N LEU A 174 -4.30 22.52 0.78
CA LEU A 174 -3.17 21.61 0.92
C LEU A 174 -3.06 20.63 -0.24
N THR A 175 -1.92 20.65 -0.93
CA THR A 175 -1.47 19.59 -1.83
C THR A 175 -0.12 19.05 -1.34
N VAL A 176 0.10 17.74 -1.39
CA VAL A 176 1.33 17.10 -0.91
C VAL A 176 1.99 16.32 -2.04
N SER A 177 3.27 16.58 -2.25
CA SER A 177 4.12 15.82 -3.18
C SER A 177 5.15 15.01 -2.39
N PHE A 178 4.83 13.74 -2.14
CA PHE A 178 5.69 12.82 -1.38
C PHE A 178 7.03 12.55 -2.08
N PRO A 179 7.07 12.27 -3.40
CA PRO A 179 8.32 12.01 -4.10
C PRO A 179 9.29 13.21 -4.07
N PHE A 180 8.74 14.43 -4.07
CA PHE A 180 9.53 15.66 -4.03
C PHE A 180 9.71 16.22 -2.62
N GLN A 181 9.11 15.58 -1.61
CA GLN A 181 9.15 15.99 -0.20
C GLN A 181 8.72 17.46 -0.02
N ARG A 182 7.57 17.82 -0.60
CA ARG A 182 7.02 19.17 -0.62
C ARG A 182 5.55 19.18 -0.26
N ALA A 183 5.10 20.30 0.29
CA ALA A 183 3.69 20.65 0.40
C ALA A 183 3.46 21.98 -0.31
N TYR A 184 2.28 22.15 -0.86
CA TYR A 184 1.81 23.40 -1.44
C TYR A 184 0.64 23.89 -0.58
N ILE A 185 0.80 25.08 -0.01
CA ILE A 185 -0.14 25.70 0.91
C ILE A 185 -0.68 26.98 0.23
N ASP A 186 -1.96 26.97 -0.15
CA ASP A 186 -2.57 28.05 -0.95
C ASP A 186 -1.75 28.37 -2.23
N GLY A 187 -1.03 27.37 -2.78
CA GLY A 187 -0.16 27.48 -3.94
C GLY A 187 1.31 27.76 -3.64
N ASP A 188 1.66 28.13 -2.41
CA ASP A 188 3.05 28.38 -2.00
C ASP A 188 3.76 27.06 -1.67
N GLU A 189 4.96 26.85 -2.24
CA GLU A 189 5.77 25.66 -2.03
C GLU A 189 6.50 25.70 -0.70
N ILE A 190 6.37 24.64 0.09
CA ILE A 190 7.04 24.43 1.37
C ILE A 190 7.80 23.10 1.35
N ALA A 191 9.12 23.14 1.60
CA ALA A 191 9.93 21.93 1.72
C ALA A 191 9.63 21.19 3.03
N LEU A 192 9.47 19.87 2.92
CA LEU A 192 9.36 18.95 4.04
C LEU A 192 10.69 18.20 4.23
N THR A 193 11.08 17.96 5.48
CA THR A 193 12.19 17.03 5.75
C THR A 193 11.74 15.57 5.51
N PRO A 194 12.66 14.63 5.27
CA PRO A 194 12.31 13.23 5.09
C PRO A 194 11.41 12.67 6.20
N THR A 195 11.74 12.93 7.47
CA THR A 195 10.94 12.49 8.62
C THR A 195 9.54 13.14 8.65
N GLU A 196 9.41 14.42 8.32
CA GLU A 196 8.11 15.09 8.21
C GLU A 196 7.27 14.49 7.08
N THR A 197 7.90 14.23 5.93
CA THR A 197 7.24 13.60 4.78
C THR A 197 6.75 12.20 5.13
N LYS A 198 7.61 11.38 5.76
CA LYS A 198 7.25 10.02 6.19
C LYS A 198 6.13 10.04 7.25
N LEU A 199 6.17 10.95 8.22
CA LEU A 199 5.11 11.12 9.20
C LEU A 199 3.78 11.48 8.52
N LEU A 200 3.80 12.45 7.61
CA LEU A 200 2.62 12.87 6.87
C LEU A 200 2.07 11.71 6.00
N TYR A 201 2.95 10.96 5.33
CA TYR A 201 2.59 9.77 4.58
C TYR A 201 1.85 8.74 5.45
N ILE A 202 2.40 8.38 6.63
CA ILE A 202 1.80 7.42 7.55
C ILE A 202 0.39 7.88 7.97
N LEU A 203 0.25 9.15 8.30
CA LEU A 203 -1.02 9.71 8.76
C LEU A 203 -2.05 9.81 7.63
N MET A 204 -1.67 10.32 6.46
CA MET A 204 -2.57 10.44 5.30
C MET A 204 -3.01 9.09 4.76
N ARG A 205 -2.13 8.09 4.73
CA ARG A 205 -2.48 6.74 4.35
C ARG A 205 -3.58 6.15 5.23
N ASN A 206 -3.58 6.49 6.51
CA ASN A 206 -4.58 6.05 7.49
C ASN A 206 -5.62 7.14 7.78
N ALA A 207 -5.88 8.08 6.85
CA ALA A 207 -6.75 9.20 7.10
C ALA A 207 -8.17 8.77 7.53
N GLY A 208 -8.71 9.48 8.52
CA GLY A 208 -9.97 9.12 9.18
C GLY A 208 -9.83 8.08 10.30
N GLN A 209 -8.65 7.46 10.46
CA GLN A 209 -8.37 6.50 11.54
C GLN A 209 -7.30 7.05 12.48
N THR A 210 -7.39 6.70 13.76
CA THR A 210 -6.36 7.07 14.73
C THR A 210 -5.17 6.13 14.64
N VAL A 211 -4.01 6.69 14.30
CA VAL A 211 -2.73 5.97 14.29
C VAL A 211 -2.08 6.10 15.66
N THR A 212 -1.80 4.97 16.31
CA THR A 212 -1.24 4.99 17.65
C THR A 212 0.19 5.52 17.68
N THR A 213 0.54 6.23 18.76
CA THR A 213 1.90 6.76 18.99
C THR A 213 2.97 5.67 18.80
N GLY A 214 2.77 4.48 19.41
CA GLY A 214 3.71 3.38 19.29
C GLY A 214 3.89 2.85 17.88
N PHE A 215 2.83 2.84 17.05
CA PHE A 215 2.94 2.47 15.65
C PHE A 215 3.79 3.49 14.88
N ILE A 216 3.50 4.80 15.05
CA ILE A 216 4.25 5.87 14.38
C ILE A 216 5.73 5.82 14.75
N LEU A 217 6.05 5.68 16.04
CA LEU A 217 7.43 5.61 16.51
C LEU A 217 8.22 4.48 15.85
N ARG A 218 7.64 3.27 15.82
CA ARG A 218 8.30 2.10 15.17
C ARG A 218 8.52 2.30 13.67
N ARG A 219 7.60 2.99 12.99
CA ARG A 219 7.72 3.23 11.53
C ARG A 219 8.69 4.38 11.21
N LEU A 220 8.74 5.41 12.04
CA LEU A 220 9.68 6.53 11.83
C LEU A 220 11.12 6.16 12.23
N TRP A 221 11.29 5.43 13.33
CA TRP A 221 12.60 5.10 13.91
C TRP A 221 12.69 3.62 14.29
N PRO A 222 12.72 2.70 13.31
CA PRO A 222 12.65 1.26 13.55
C PRO A 222 13.86 0.72 14.34
N MET A 223 15.03 1.38 14.23
CA MET A 223 16.27 0.97 14.84
C MET A 223 16.59 1.70 16.15
N GLU A 224 15.74 2.63 16.56
CA GLU A 224 16.00 3.50 17.73
C GLU A 224 14.90 3.35 18.76
N THR A 225 15.28 3.46 20.03
CA THR A 225 14.30 3.68 21.11
C THR A 225 13.88 5.15 21.07
N ALA A 226 12.82 5.44 20.31
CA ALA A 226 12.30 6.80 20.21
C ALA A 226 11.16 7.02 21.22
N TYR A 227 11.15 8.18 21.85
CA TYR A 227 10.17 8.57 22.86
C TYR A 227 9.09 9.49 22.27
N GLU A 228 7.93 9.54 22.92
CA GLU A 228 6.78 10.34 22.48
C GLU A 228 7.11 11.82 22.30
N ASP A 229 8.01 12.40 23.12
CA ASP A 229 8.39 13.80 23.04
C ASP A 229 9.06 14.12 21.70
N ARG A 230 9.87 13.19 21.16
CA ARG A 230 10.45 13.34 19.81
C ARG A 230 9.36 13.44 18.77
N LEU A 231 8.35 12.55 18.81
CA LEU A 231 7.22 12.57 17.88
C LEU A 231 6.43 13.88 18.00
N ARG A 232 6.17 14.38 19.24
CA ARG A 232 5.46 15.64 19.47
C ARG A 232 6.15 16.81 18.79
N VAL A 233 7.49 16.87 18.80
CA VAL A 233 8.27 17.90 18.11
C VAL A 233 8.02 17.85 16.60
N TYR A 234 8.04 16.66 15.99
CA TYR A 234 7.80 16.51 14.55
C TYR A 234 6.36 16.84 14.16
N VAL A 235 5.38 16.41 14.95
CA VAL A 235 3.97 16.79 14.76
C VAL A 235 3.80 18.31 14.84
N HIS A 236 4.41 18.97 15.84
CA HIS A 236 4.35 20.43 15.97
C HIS A 236 4.98 21.13 14.77
N ARG A 237 6.17 20.70 14.33
CA ARG A 237 6.84 21.25 13.15
C ARG A 237 6.00 21.09 11.88
N LEU A 238 5.42 19.91 11.70
CA LEU A 238 4.60 19.62 10.53
C LEU A 238 3.32 20.47 10.53
N ARG A 239 2.62 20.60 11.68
CA ARG A 239 1.47 21.49 11.82
C ARG A 239 1.81 22.93 11.45
N ARG A 240 2.94 23.45 11.90
CA ARG A 240 3.40 24.80 11.54
C ARG A 240 3.62 25.01 10.04
N LYS A 241 3.83 23.93 9.31
CA LYS A 241 4.02 23.97 7.87
C LYS A 241 2.72 23.84 7.07
N ILE A 242 1.78 22.97 7.53
CA ILE A 242 0.62 22.61 6.72
C ILE A 242 -0.73 23.11 7.25
N GLU A 243 -0.82 23.49 8.52
CA GLU A 243 -2.07 23.97 9.11
C GLU A 243 -2.20 25.48 9.00
N ARG A 244 -3.40 25.98 8.68
CA ARG A 244 -3.68 27.43 8.73
C ARG A 244 -3.54 28.00 10.16
N HIS A 245 -3.98 27.21 11.14
CA HIS A 245 -3.92 27.54 12.56
C HIS A 245 -3.29 26.37 13.33
N PRO A 246 -1.94 26.35 13.51
CA PRO A 246 -1.23 25.24 14.14
C PRO A 246 -1.72 24.88 15.56
N GLU A 247 -2.24 25.85 16.29
CA GLU A 247 -2.79 25.66 17.65
C GLU A 247 -4.22 25.06 17.64
N GLN A 248 -4.93 25.15 16.51
CA GLN A 248 -6.22 24.54 16.25
C GLN A 248 -6.19 23.72 14.97
N PRO A 249 -5.44 22.61 14.98
CA PRO A 249 -5.15 21.85 13.76
C PRO A 249 -6.39 21.16 13.21
N ASN A 250 -6.57 21.28 11.90
CA ASN A 250 -7.65 20.63 11.15
C ASN A 250 -7.20 19.29 10.53
N TYR A 251 -5.95 19.20 10.04
CA TYR A 251 -5.45 18.01 9.38
C TYR A 251 -4.91 16.97 10.37
N ILE A 252 -4.01 17.36 11.26
CA ILE A 252 -3.37 16.44 12.20
C ILE A 252 -3.95 16.66 13.59
N VAL A 253 -4.97 15.88 13.95
CA VAL A 253 -5.68 15.99 15.23
C VAL A 253 -5.09 15.02 16.23
N SER A 254 -4.79 15.50 17.46
CA SER A 254 -4.31 14.67 18.55
C SER A 254 -5.46 13.91 19.20
N GLN A 255 -5.29 12.59 19.36
CA GLN A 255 -6.17 11.74 20.17
C GLN A 255 -5.46 11.44 21.49
N ARG A 256 -5.90 12.12 22.55
CA ARG A 256 -5.22 12.12 23.88
C ARG A 256 -4.97 10.71 24.39
N GLY A 257 -3.70 10.40 24.67
CA GLY A 257 -3.26 9.10 25.19
C GLY A 257 -3.27 7.95 24.17
N ILE A 258 -3.62 8.22 22.89
CA ILE A 258 -3.69 7.18 21.85
C ILE A 258 -2.70 7.48 20.72
N GLY A 259 -2.80 8.65 20.09
CA GLY A 259 -2.00 8.98 18.92
C GLY A 259 -2.54 10.15 18.12
N TYR A 260 -2.51 10.04 16.80
CA TYR A 260 -2.87 11.12 15.88
C TYR A 260 -3.78 10.61 14.75
N THR A 261 -4.69 11.48 14.32
CA THR A 261 -5.59 11.23 13.18
C THR A 261 -5.35 12.29 12.12
N PHE A 262 -5.19 11.88 10.86
CA PHE A 262 -5.31 12.81 9.73
C PHE A 262 -6.79 12.87 9.34
N THR A 263 -7.35 14.07 9.37
CA THR A 263 -8.77 14.28 9.04
C THR A 263 -8.97 14.20 7.53
N ARG A 264 -10.01 13.51 7.09
CA ARG A 264 -10.44 13.58 5.68
C ARG A 264 -11.19 14.88 5.46
N SER A 265 -10.83 15.64 4.46
CA SER A 265 -11.61 16.74 3.92
C SER A 265 -12.83 16.24 3.13
#